data_6683c86e3e048f7a3ef7d69d0a1330ea
#
_entry.id   6683c86e3e048f7a3ef7d69d0a1330ea
#
_cell.length_a   1.000
_cell.length_b   1.000
_cell.length_c   1.000
_cell.angle_alpha   90.00
_cell.angle_beta   90.00
_cell.angle_gamma   90.00
#
_symmetry.space_group_name_H-M   'P 1'
#
loop_
_entity.id
_entity.type
_entity.pdbx_description
1 polymer ?
#
loop_
_entity_poly.entity_id
_entity_poly.type
_entity_poly.pdbx_seq_one_letter_code
_entity_poly.pdbx_strand_id
1 'polypeptide(L)'
;MNSRQIELQAGITMQERLHHLCIRFHFADVNSLRNTMAQSGAIISGSAALAILQPQMQGPSDIDFYVPPRGLAWLLKFVLAHGYELATPTHGEKEYPSRLVLKLLHPVSAACVDIIVPAKHVVEEVTEFHSTVVMNYVTYYGVVSLYPSWTMARIGAVVKEGAEESGCIQKYRDRGYTMVNDPWLLPRYREGQPEGLELQTKRSTFDEETLFIPFGDVAPSLPAFEAREISWTLLKVCTAGGDQGYS
;
A
#
# COMPACT_ATOMS: atom_id res chain seq x y z
N MET A 1 7.32 -28.40 8.99
CA MET A 1 7.41 -27.08 9.64
C MET A 1 6.03 -26.83 10.26
N ASN A 2 5.93 -26.44 11.51
CA ASN A 2 4.64 -26.14 12.13
C ASN A 2 4.20 -24.69 11.77
N SER A 3 2.93 -24.35 11.96
CA SER A 3 2.36 -23.03 11.59
C SER A 3 3.15 -21.87 12.17
N ARG A 4 3.56 -21.95 13.45
CA ARG A 4 4.34 -20.91 14.12
C ARG A 4 5.72 -20.71 13.48
N GLN A 5 6.37 -21.78 13.00
CA GLN A 5 7.66 -21.66 12.29
C GLN A 5 7.49 -21.02 10.92
N ILE A 6 6.36 -21.29 10.24
CA ILE A 6 6.04 -20.67 8.94
C ILE A 6 5.79 -19.16 9.13
N GLU A 7 5.00 -18.78 10.12
CA GLU A 7 4.73 -17.38 10.46
C GLU A 7 5.99 -16.61 10.82
N LEU A 8 6.84 -17.18 11.67
CA LEU A 8 8.13 -16.58 12.04
C LEU A 8 9.03 -16.39 10.82
N GLN A 9 9.16 -17.40 9.96
CA GLN A 9 9.96 -17.30 8.74
C GLN A 9 9.42 -16.23 7.79
N ALA A 10 8.11 -16.13 7.64
CA ALA A 10 7.48 -15.07 6.85
C ALA A 10 7.81 -13.69 7.42
N GLY A 11 7.72 -13.51 8.74
CA GLY A 11 8.06 -12.26 9.42
C GLY A 11 9.51 -11.84 9.23
N ILE A 12 10.46 -12.78 9.35
CA ILE A 12 11.89 -12.55 9.08
C ILE A 12 12.07 -12.07 7.63
N THR A 13 11.47 -12.78 6.68
CA THR A 13 11.55 -12.43 5.25
C THR A 13 11.00 -11.03 4.97
N MET A 14 9.86 -10.64 5.57
CA MET A 14 9.31 -9.30 5.39
C MET A 14 10.21 -8.22 5.99
N GLN A 15 10.84 -8.50 7.13
CA GLN A 15 11.78 -7.58 7.76
C GLN A 15 13.06 -7.39 6.92
N GLU A 16 13.60 -8.45 6.32
CA GLU A 16 14.74 -8.38 5.40
C GLU A 16 14.40 -7.53 4.16
N ARG A 17 13.20 -7.70 3.61
CA ARG A 17 12.75 -6.90 2.46
C ARG A 17 12.55 -5.42 2.82
N LEU A 18 12.05 -5.13 4.04
CA LEU A 18 12.00 -3.76 4.54
C LEU A 18 13.41 -3.18 4.71
N HIS A 19 14.38 -3.97 5.17
CA HIS A 19 15.78 -3.54 5.24
C HIS A 19 16.35 -3.20 3.86
N HIS A 20 16.09 -4.01 2.83
CA HIS A 20 16.48 -3.70 1.46
C HIS A 20 15.82 -2.41 0.92
N LEU A 21 14.56 -2.17 1.31
CA LEU A 21 13.89 -0.92 1.00
C LEU A 21 14.60 0.28 1.68
N CYS A 22 14.99 0.15 2.95
CA CYS A 22 15.78 1.17 3.65
C CYS A 22 17.07 1.49 2.91
N ILE A 23 17.85 0.48 2.51
CA ILE A 23 19.09 0.67 1.75
C ILE A 23 18.81 1.43 0.45
N ARG A 24 17.78 1.03 -0.29
CA ARG A 24 17.40 1.66 -1.56
C ARG A 24 17.07 3.14 -1.41
N PHE A 25 16.42 3.53 -0.31
CA PHE A 25 16.01 4.90 -0.01
C PHE A 25 16.96 5.61 0.97
N HIS A 26 18.19 5.12 1.12
CA HIS A 26 19.26 5.74 1.93
C HIS A 26 18.89 5.98 3.41
N PHE A 27 17.97 5.20 3.96
CA PHE A 27 17.71 5.23 5.40
C PHE A 27 18.78 4.41 6.14
N ALA A 28 19.28 4.93 7.26
CA ALA A 28 20.44 4.38 7.96
C ALA A 28 20.25 2.93 8.40
N ASP A 29 19.09 2.62 8.99
CA ASP A 29 18.75 1.26 9.41
C ASP A 29 17.23 1.07 9.55
N VAL A 30 16.80 -0.20 9.50
CA VAL A 30 15.40 -0.58 9.58
C VAL A 30 14.77 -0.29 10.94
N ASN A 31 15.54 -0.36 12.03
CA ASN A 31 15.02 -0.12 13.38
C ASN A 31 14.74 1.36 13.59
N SER A 32 15.63 2.23 13.10
CA SER A 32 15.43 3.68 13.12
C SER A 32 14.17 4.09 12.34
N LEU A 33 13.96 3.51 11.15
CA LEU A 33 12.74 3.71 10.38
C LEU A 33 11.50 3.23 11.15
N ARG A 34 11.52 1.99 11.67
CA ARG A 34 10.40 1.42 12.44
C ARG A 34 10.07 2.23 13.68
N ASN A 35 11.08 2.69 14.43
CA ASN A 35 10.90 3.56 15.60
C ASN A 35 10.24 4.90 15.21
N THR A 36 10.66 5.47 14.08
CA THR A 36 10.04 6.70 13.55
C THR A 36 8.59 6.48 13.15
N MET A 37 8.30 5.36 12.48
CA MET A 37 6.92 4.99 12.13
C MET A 37 6.07 4.78 13.39
N ALA A 38 6.60 4.13 14.43
CA ALA A 38 5.90 3.95 15.70
C ALA A 38 5.57 5.28 16.39
N GLN A 39 6.51 6.23 16.40
CA GLN A 39 6.33 7.54 17.03
C GLN A 39 5.39 8.45 16.25
N SER A 40 5.49 8.40 14.92
CA SER A 40 4.69 9.25 14.04
C SER A 40 3.31 8.69 13.72
N GLY A 41 3.11 7.38 13.85
CA GLY A 41 1.95 6.68 13.33
C GLY A 41 1.93 6.59 11.81
N ALA A 42 3.09 6.73 11.18
CA ALA A 42 3.22 6.60 9.74
C ALA A 42 3.13 5.14 9.30
N ILE A 43 2.57 4.95 8.12
CA ILE A 43 2.62 3.69 7.37
C ILE A 43 3.28 3.92 6.02
N ILE A 44 3.90 2.88 5.45
CA ILE A 44 4.34 2.88 4.05
C ILE A 44 3.26 2.17 3.24
N SER A 45 2.88 2.71 2.08
CA SER A 45 1.89 2.06 1.22
C SER A 45 2.29 2.16 -0.26
N GLY A 46 1.33 1.96 -1.16
CA GLY A 46 1.58 2.05 -2.60
C GLY A 46 2.53 0.98 -3.14
N SER A 47 3.36 1.37 -4.10
CA SER A 47 4.28 0.44 -4.76
C SER A 47 5.40 -0.07 -3.86
N ALA A 48 5.76 0.67 -2.81
CA ALA A 48 6.79 0.27 -1.86
C ALA A 48 6.30 -0.87 -0.95
N ALA A 49 5.08 -0.79 -0.41
CA ALA A 49 4.48 -1.87 0.36
C ALA A 49 4.27 -3.13 -0.50
N LEU A 50 3.81 -2.94 -1.74
CA LEU A 50 3.65 -4.05 -2.69
C LEU A 50 4.97 -4.76 -2.98
N ALA A 51 6.09 -4.04 -3.12
CA ALA A 51 7.41 -4.61 -3.37
C ALA A 51 7.93 -5.47 -2.19
N ILE A 52 7.50 -5.19 -0.97
CA ILE A 52 7.80 -6.03 0.20
C ILE A 52 7.03 -7.36 0.11
N LEU A 53 5.77 -7.33 -0.30
CA LEU A 53 4.96 -8.54 -0.48
C LEU A 53 5.39 -9.35 -1.70
N GLN A 54 5.71 -8.69 -2.81
CA GLN A 54 6.01 -9.28 -4.13
C GLN A 54 7.38 -8.81 -4.66
N PRO A 55 8.51 -9.38 -4.17
CA PRO A 55 9.85 -8.89 -4.45
C PRO A 55 10.33 -9.08 -5.90
N GLN A 56 9.64 -9.90 -6.70
CA GLN A 56 9.96 -10.12 -8.12
C GLN A 56 9.52 -8.96 -9.02
N MET A 57 8.77 -8.00 -8.47
CA MET A 57 8.40 -6.77 -9.13
C MET A 57 9.62 -5.86 -9.29
N GLN A 58 9.65 -5.03 -10.33
CA GLN A 58 10.60 -3.93 -10.40
C GLN A 58 10.47 -3.10 -9.12
N GLY A 59 11.61 -2.79 -8.50
CA GLY A 59 11.62 -2.05 -7.25
C GLY A 59 10.87 -0.71 -7.39
N PRO A 60 10.32 -0.17 -6.30
CA PRO A 60 9.59 1.09 -6.31
C PRO A 60 10.53 2.24 -6.70
N SER A 61 10.02 3.21 -7.47
CA SER A 61 10.71 4.46 -7.83
C SER A 61 10.68 5.48 -6.69
N ASP A 62 9.67 5.35 -5.85
CA ASP A 62 9.30 6.25 -4.77
C ASP A 62 8.85 5.44 -3.56
N ILE A 63 8.87 6.08 -2.40
CA ILE A 63 8.29 5.55 -1.18
C ILE A 63 7.23 6.50 -0.66
N ASP A 64 6.00 5.99 -0.55
CA ASP A 64 4.85 6.75 -0.09
C ASP A 64 4.63 6.51 1.40
N PHE A 65 4.85 7.54 2.23
CA PHE A 65 4.48 7.54 3.64
C PHE A 65 3.13 8.23 3.84
N TYR A 66 2.21 7.55 4.47
CA TYR A 66 0.96 8.12 4.96
C TYR A 66 1.08 8.36 6.46
N VAL A 67 0.92 9.60 6.90
CA VAL A 67 1.15 10.00 8.28
C VAL A 67 0.01 10.88 8.80
N PRO A 68 -0.49 10.64 10.04
CA PRO A 68 -1.48 11.54 10.64
C PRO A 68 -0.86 12.91 10.90
N PRO A 69 -1.65 14.01 10.91
CA PRO A 69 -1.12 15.38 11.07
C PRO A 69 -0.17 15.55 12.28
N ARG A 70 -0.49 14.89 13.39
CA ARG A 70 0.32 14.92 14.63
C ARG A 70 1.69 14.28 14.49
N GLY A 71 1.86 13.35 13.54
CA GLY A 71 3.11 12.62 13.31
C GLY A 71 4.01 13.23 12.26
N LEU A 72 3.51 14.20 11.48
CA LEU A 72 4.21 14.79 10.35
C LEU A 72 5.61 15.31 10.72
N ALA A 73 5.73 16.06 11.81
CA ALA A 73 7.00 16.64 12.21
C ALA A 73 8.08 15.59 12.53
N TRP A 74 7.68 14.46 13.14
CA TRP A 74 8.59 13.36 13.43
C TRP A 74 9.10 12.69 12.16
N LEU A 75 8.21 12.37 11.23
CA LEU A 75 8.57 11.73 9.98
C LEU A 75 9.39 12.67 9.09
N LEU A 76 8.99 13.92 8.95
CA LEU A 76 9.72 14.92 8.17
C LEU A 76 11.14 15.10 8.69
N LYS A 77 11.31 15.25 10.02
CA LYS A 77 12.64 15.33 10.64
C LYS A 77 13.52 14.13 10.32
N PHE A 78 12.95 12.93 10.37
CA PHE A 78 13.65 11.69 10.02
C PHE A 78 14.12 11.71 8.57
N VAL A 79 13.25 12.03 7.62
CA VAL A 79 13.57 12.02 6.18
C VAL A 79 14.63 13.09 5.87
N LEU A 80 14.50 14.31 6.41
CA LEU A 80 15.50 15.36 6.25
C LEU A 80 16.86 14.99 6.85
N ALA A 81 16.90 14.29 7.99
CA ALA A 81 18.14 13.82 8.61
C ALA A 81 18.88 12.77 7.77
N HIS A 82 18.20 12.15 6.80
CA HIS A 82 18.78 11.22 5.82
C HIS A 82 19.16 11.88 4.49
N GLY A 83 19.29 13.22 4.47
CA GLY A 83 19.80 13.96 3.33
C GLY A 83 18.77 14.28 2.25
N TYR A 84 17.49 14.06 2.50
CA TYR A 84 16.44 14.47 1.59
C TYR A 84 16.14 15.96 1.71
N GLU A 85 15.75 16.57 0.62
CA GLU A 85 15.38 17.98 0.52
C GLU A 85 13.95 18.10 -0.04
N LEU A 86 13.21 19.11 0.41
CA LEU A 86 11.89 19.39 -0.17
C LEU A 86 12.03 19.75 -1.64
N ALA A 87 11.33 19.04 -2.49
CA ALA A 87 11.28 19.37 -3.90
C ALA A 87 10.56 20.73 -4.09
N THR A 88 11.10 21.55 -4.97
CA THR A 88 10.41 22.78 -5.38
C THR A 88 9.16 22.37 -6.17
N PRO A 89 7.96 22.88 -5.81
CA PRO A 89 6.75 22.58 -6.58
C PRO A 89 6.95 22.93 -8.05
N THR A 90 6.72 21.99 -8.94
CA THR A 90 6.71 22.23 -10.38
C THR A 90 5.33 22.74 -10.80
N HIS A 91 5.29 23.75 -11.67
CA HIS A 91 4.03 24.24 -12.23
C HIS A 91 3.30 23.08 -12.93
N GLY A 92 2.10 22.73 -12.43
CA GLY A 92 1.27 21.66 -12.99
C GLY A 92 1.13 20.41 -12.13
N GLU A 93 1.75 20.34 -10.94
CA GLU A 93 1.43 19.28 -9.99
C GLU A 93 -0.04 19.37 -9.56
N LYS A 94 -0.73 18.23 -9.64
CA LYS A 94 -2.13 18.14 -9.24
C LYS A 94 -2.24 18.48 -7.74
N GLU A 95 -2.88 19.59 -7.42
CA GLU A 95 -3.31 19.84 -6.05
C GLU A 95 -4.33 18.78 -5.64
N TYR A 96 -4.08 18.11 -4.55
CA TYR A 96 -5.04 17.18 -3.96
C TYR A 96 -5.80 17.95 -2.86
N PRO A 97 -7.03 18.42 -3.11
CA PRO A 97 -7.74 19.33 -2.20
C PRO A 97 -8.05 18.73 -0.82
N SER A 98 -7.93 17.41 -0.65
CA SER A 98 -8.22 16.70 0.60
C SER A 98 -7.00 16.20 1.35
N ARG A 99 -5.76 16.53 0.89
CA ARG A 99 -4.54 16.04 1.53
C ARG A 99 -3.34 16.94 1.27
N LEU A 100 -2.43 17.03 2.26
CA LEU A 100 -1.12 17.63 2.07
C LEU A 100 -0.17 16.55 1.53
N VAL A 101 0.55 16.86 0.47
CA VAL A 101 1.63 16.02 -0.08
C VAL A 101 2.92 16.81 -0.06
N LEU A 102 3.94 16.28 0.62
CA LEU A 102 5.30 16.82 0.62
C LEU A 102 6.18 15.84 -0.17
N LYS A 103 6.69 16.29 -1.29
CA LYS A 103 7.64 15.53 -2.09
C LYS A 103 9.07 15.90 -1.68
N LEU A 104 9.88 14.89 -1.38
CA LEU A 104 11.28 15.07 -1.01
C LEU A 104 12.16 14.25 -1.97
N LEU A 105 13.28 14.84 -2.36
CA LEU A 105 14.25 14.22 -3.25
C LEU A 105 15.59 14.12 -2.55
N HIS A 106 16.25 12.99 -2.72
CA HIS A 106 17.63 12.83 -2.30
C HIS A 106 18.57 13.40 -3.39
N PRO A 107 19.36 14.46 -3.10
CA PRO A 107 20.05 15.24 -4.13
C PRO A 107 21.10 14.43 -4.94
N VAL A 108 21.64 13.36 -4.34
CA VAL A 108 22.67 12.55 -4.99
C VAL A 108 22.09 11.39 -5.81
N SER A 109 21.08 10.69 -5.27
CA SER A 109 20.53 9.47 -5.88
C SER A 109 19.24 9.69 -6.65
N ALA A 110 18.64 10.86 -6.54
CA ALA A 110 17.30 11.17 -7.04
C ALA A 110 16.19 10.23 -6.48
N ALA A 111 16.46 9.51 -5.38
CA ALA A 111 15.43 8.76 -4.69
C ALA A 111 14.33 9.71 -4.19
N CYS A 112 13.08 9.31 -4.37
CA CYS A 112 11.92 10.14 -4.03
C CYS A 112 11.17 9.58 -2.82
N VAL A 113 10.81 10.48 -1.91
CA VAL A 113 9.94 10.21 -0.76
C VAL A 113 8.76 11.15 -0.82
N ASP A 114 7.56 10.59 -0.86
CA ASP A 114 6.32 11.34 -0.76
C ASP A 114 5.73 11.16 0.66
N ILE A 115 5.55 12.27 1.38
CA ILE A 115 4.88 12.29 2.69
C ILE A 115 3.46 12.82 2.47
N ILE A 116 2.49 11.95 2.66
CA ILE A 116 1.08 12.22 2.47
C ILE A 116 0.39 12.34 3.84
N VAL A 117 -0.24 13.49 4.09
CA VAL A 117 -1.06 13.72 5.27
C VAL A 117 -2.52 13.71 4.83
N PRO A 118 -3.25 12.59 5.00
CA PRO A 118 -4.64 12.49 4.57
C PRO A 118 -5.57 13.27 5.53
N ALA A 119 -6.74 13.68 5.03
CA ALA A 119 -7.79 14.29 5.86
C ALA A 119 -8.47 13.29 6.80
N LYS A 120 -8.35 12.00 6.51
CA LYS A 120 -8.93 10.88 7.25
C LYS A 120 -7.83 9.98 7.87
N HIS A 121 -8.23 8.86 8.42
CA HIS A 121 -7.27 7.89 8.95
C HIS A 121 -6.35 7.34 7.84
N VAL A 122 -5.06 7.14 8.12
CA VAL A 122 -4.07 6.70 7.11
C VAL A 122 -4.45 5.37 6.43
N VAL A 123 -5.08 4.44 7.13
CA VAL A 123 -5.55 3.18 6.55
C VAL A 123 -6.83 3.37 5.71
N GLU A 124 -7.72 4.29 6.08
CA GLU A 124 -8.87 4.65 5.24
C GLU A 124 -8.44 5.16 3.86
N GLU A 125 -7.34 5.92 3.80
CA GLU A 125 -6.77 6.36 2.53
C GLU A 125 -6.32 5.18 1.65
N VAL A 126 -5.75 4.14 2.26
CA VAL A 126 -5.33 2.92 1.54
C VAL A 126 -6.52 2.17 0.95
N THR A 127 -7.65 2.11 1.66
CA THR A 127 -8.86 1.42 1.15
C THR A 127 -9.53 2.12 -0.02
N GLU A 128 -9.14 3.38 -0.32
CA GLU A 128 -9.66 4.18 -1.42
C GLU A 128 -8.70 4.29 -2.61
N PHE A 129 -7.68 3.46 -2.68
CA PHE A 129 -6.77 3.44 -3.82
C PHE A 129 -7.49 2.98 -5.10
N HIS A 130 -6.86 3.27 -6.23
CA HIS A 130 -7.41 3.00 -7.56
C HIS A 130 -7.60 1.51 -7.87
N SER A 131 -6.89 0.63 -7.17
CA SER A 131 -6.97 -0.82 -7.39
C SER A 131 -6.54 -1.61 -6.15
N THR A 132 -7.03 -2.83 -6.04
CA THR A 132 -6.71 -3.74 -4.92
C THR A 132 -5.23 -4.13 -4.85
N VAL A 133 -4.49 -4.06 -5.96
CA VAL A 133 -3.04 -4.37 -6.01
C VAL A 133 -2.22 -3.53 -5.04
N VAL A 134 -2.62 -2.29 -4.81
CA VAL A 134 -1.91 -1.35 -3.93
C VAL A 134 -2.55 -1.16 -2.58
N MET A 135 -3.63 -1.87 -2.29
CA MET A 135 -4.27 -1.86 -0.97
C MET A 135 -3.50 -2.73 0.03
N ASN A 136 -2.23 -2.38 0.19
CA ASN A 136 -1.31 -3.00 1.14
C ASN A 136 -0.57 -1.91 1.90
N TYR A 137 -0.17 -2.19 3.13
CA TYR A 137 0.62 -1.24 3.89
C TYR A 137 1.58 -1.92 4.86
N VAL A 138 2.63 -1.20 5.21
CA VAL A 138 3.65 -1.60 6.17
C VAL A 138 3.53 -0.69 7.38
N THR A 139 3.42 -1.29 8.54
CA THR A 139 3.48 -0.61 9.82
C THR A 139 4.88 -0.80 10.44
N TYR A 140 5.14 -0.19 11.59
CA TYR A 140 6.39 -0.42 12.31
C TYR A 140 6.54 -1.85 12.83
N TYR A 141 5.48 -2.64 12.92
CA TYR A 141 5.46 -3.99 13.49
C TYR A 141 5.10 -5.11 12.50
N GLY A 142 4.73 -4.79 11.27
CA GLY A 142 4.39 -5.82 10.29
C GLY A 142 3.86 -5.28 8.97
N VAL A 143 3.51 -6.21 8.10
CA VAL A 143 2.97 -5.96 6.77
C VAL A 143 1.52 -6.42 6.71
N VAL A 144 0.66 -5.61 6.12
CA VAL A 144 -0.78 -5.90 5.95
C VAL A 144 -1.12 -5.91 4.46
N SER A 145 -1.89 -6.91 4.04
CA SER A 145 -2.50 -6.96 2.72
C SER A 145 -4.01 -7.11 2.86
N LEU A 146 -4.77 -6.19 2.27
CA LEU A 146 -6.23 -6.20 2.35
C LEU A 146 -6.86 -7.20 1.36
N TYR A 147 -6.13 -7.56 0.30
CA TYR A 147 -6.54 -8.52 -0.74
C TYR A 147 -5.39 -9.49 -1.05
N PRO A 148 -4.93 -10.30 -0.06
CA PRO A 148 -3.72 -11.10 -0.18
C PRO A 148 -3.81 -12.14 -1.30
N SER A 149 -4.92 -12.85 -1.43
CA SER A 149 -5.10 -13.89 -2.46
C SER A 149 -4.93 -13.32 -3.87
N TRP A 150 -5.50 -12.14 -4.14
CA TRP A 150 -5.36 -11.46 -5.43
C TRP A 150 -3.96 -10.90 -5.62
N THR A 151 -3.44 -10.22 -4.59
CA THR A 151 -2.10 -9.66 -4.63
C THR A 151 -1.06 -10.74 -4.94
N MET A 152 -1.13 -11.89 -4.26
CA MET A 152 -0.20 -13.00 -4.49
C MET A 152 -0.39 -13.67 -5.85
N ALA A 153 -1.61 -13.73 -6.36
CA ALA A 153 -1.91 -14.25 -7.70
C ALA A 153 -1.59 -13.25 -8.83
N ARG A 154 -1.09 -12.05 -8.50
CA ARG A 154 -0.85 -10.93 -9.43
C ARG A 154 -2.10 -10.50 -10.20
N ILE A 155 -3.20 -10.42 -9.49
CA ILE A 155 -4.47 -9.95 -10.02
C ILE A 155 -4.86 -8.70 -9.26
N GLY A 156 -5.42 -7.73 -9.95
CA GLY A 156 -5.94 -6.50 -9.35
C GLY A 156 -7.30 -6.13 -9.91
N ALA A 157 -8.23 -5.81 -9.03
CA ALA A 157 -9.47 -5.15 -9.42
C ALA A 157 -9.25 -3.64 -9.49
N VAL A 158 -9.64 -3.02 -10.59
CA VAL A 158 -9.73 -1.57 -10.73
C VAL A 158 -11.02 -1.12 -10.05
N VAL A 159 -10.91 -0.21 -9.09
CA VAL A 159 -12.05 0.17 -8.23
C VAL A 159 -12.36 1.66 -8.25
N LYS A 160 -11.53 2.44 -8.95
CA LYS A 160 -11.69 3.89 -9.05
C LYS A 160 -11.89 4.32 -10.49
N GLU A 161 -12.92 5.09 -10.73
CA GLU A 161 -13.19 5.71 -12.02
C GLU A 161 -12.01 6.63 -12.43
N GLY A 162 -11.70 6.69 -13.73
CA GLY A 162 -10.59 7.49 -14.25
C GLY A 162 -9.18 6.94 -13.98
N ALA A 163 -9.07 5.79 -13.32
CA ALA A 163 -7.76 5.20 -13.01
C ALA A 163 -7.01 4.70 -14.27
N GLU A 164 -7.75 4.23 -15.28
CA GLU A 164 -7.17 3.80 -16.57
C GLU A 164 -6.54 4.99 -17.30
N GLU A 165 -7.25 6.10 -17.39
CA GLU A 165 -6.83 7.33 -18.09
C GLU A 165 -5.64 8.00 -17.40
N SER A 166 -5.47 7.79 -16.11
CA SER A 166 -4.36 8.35 -15.33
C SER A 166 -3.02 7.64 -15.58
N GLY A 167 -3.03 6.49 -16.27
CA GLY A 167 -1.85 5.64 -16.48
C GLY A 167 -1.43 4.82 -15.25
N CYS A 168 -2.10 4.98 -14.10
CA CYS A 168 -1.77 4.24 -12.89
C CYS A 168 -1.95 2.73 -13.08
N ILE A 169 -2.97 2.31 -13.82
CA ILE A 169 -3.28 0.89 -14.06
C ILE A 169 -2.26 0.28 -15.02
N GLN A 170 -1.87 1.00 -16.08
CA GLN A 170 -0.88 0.51 -17.03
C GLN A 170 0.46 0.20 -16.36
N LYS A 171 0.89 1.03 -15.40
CA LYS A 171 2.08 0.77 -14.56
C LYS A 171 2.09 -0.64 -13.93
N TYR A 172 0.93 -1.14 -13.49
CA TYR A 172 0.85 -2.49 -12.89
C TYR A 172 0.72 -3.59 -13.93
N ARG A 173 0.07 -3.35 -15.07
CA ARG A 173 0.10 -4.28 -16.22
C ARG A 173 1.52 -4.53 -16.70
N ASP A 174 2.32 -3.46 -16.85
CA ASP A 174 3.73 -3.55 -17.24
C ASP A 174 4.58 -4.33 -16.22
N ARG A 175 4.16 -4.35 -14.96
CA ARG A 175 4.77 -5.14 -13.89
C ARG A 175 4.23 -6.58 -13.79
N GLY A 176 3.43 -7.01 -14.77
CA GLY A 176 2.91 -8.37 -14.88
C GLY A 176 1.67 -8.67 -14.04
N TYR A 177 0.92 -7.63 -13.62
CA TYR A 177 -0.37 -7.81 -12.97
C TYR A 177 -1.50 -7.87 -14.01
N THR A 178 -2.42 -8.81 -13.83
CA THR A 178 -3.68 -8.84 -14.55
C THR A 178 -4.65 -7.86 -13.89
N MET A 179 -4.89 -6.71 -14.52
CA MET A 179 -5.78 -5.69 -14.01
C MET A 179 -7.15 -5.83 -14.66
N VAL A 180 -8.19 -5.96 -13.86
CA VAL A 180 -9.56 -6.22 -14.33
C VAL A 180 -10.54 -5.21 -13.74
N ASN A 181 -11.49 -4.76 -14.55
CA ASN A 181 -12.60 -3.91 -14.13
C ASN A 181 -13.77 -4.75 -13.59
N ASP A 182 -13.87 -5.99 -14.02
CA ASP A 182 -14.82 -6.96 -13.52
C ASP A 182 -14.12 -8.30 -13.25
N PRO A 183 -13.81 -8.61 -11.98
CA PRO A 183 -13.12 -9.83 -11.59
C PRO A 183 -13.85 -11.12 -12.01
N TRP A 184 -15.17 -11.10 -12.18
CA TRP A 184 -15.97 -12.23 -12.59
C TRP A 184 -15.68 -12.69 -14.03
N LEU A 185 -15.03 -11.85 -14.83
CA LEU A 185 -14.63 -12.19 -16.20
C LEU A 185 -13.43 -13.14 -16.26
N LEU A 186 -12.71 -13.35 -15.14
CA LEU A 186 -11.55 -14.22 -15.11
C LEU A 186 -11.99 -15.70 -15.05
N PRO A 187 -11.58 -16.56 -16.00
CA PRO A 187 -12.05 -17.96 -16.09
C PRO A 187 -11.83 -18.77 -14.81
N ARG A 188 -10.69 -18.58 -14.15
CA ARG A 188 -10.35 -19.29 -12.90
C ARG A 188 -11.23 -18.91 -11.70
N TYR A 189 -11.99 -17.83 -11.78
CA TYR A 189 -12.97 -17.45 -10.75
C TYR A 189 -14.32 -18.11 -10.95
N ARG A 190 -14.58 -18.73 -12.12
CA ARG A 190 -15.81 -19.51 -12.38
C ARG A 190 -15.73 -20.92 -11.83
N GLU A 191 -14.53 -21.50 -11.68
CA GLU A 191 -14.34 -22.93 -11.33
C GLU A 191 -13.97 -23.19 -9.88
N GLY A 192 -13.52 -22.20 -9.16
CA GLY A 192 -13.16 -22.33 -7.75
C GLY A 192 -13.03 -20.94 -7.17
N GLN A 193 -14.10 -20.43 -6.61
CA GLN A 193 -14.03 -19.15 -5.92
C GLN A 193 -13.00 -19.24 -4.80
N PRO A 194 -12.03 -18.31 -4.71
CA PRO A 194 -11.52 -17.99 -3.40
C PRO A 194 -12.75 -17.48 -2.64
N GLU A 195 -13.18 -18.23 -1.65
CA GLU A 195 -14.25 -17.83 -0.74
C GLU A 195 -13.96 -16.37 -0.32
N GLY A 196 -14.92 -15.48 -0.48
CA GLY A 196 -14.88 -14.17 0.13
C GLY A 196 -14.68 -12.94 -0.76
N LEU A 197 -14.59 -13.03 -2.08
CA LEU A 197 -14.43 -11.83 -2.93
C LEU A 197 -15.72 -11.42 -3.65
N GLU A 198 -16.77 -11.26 -2.89
CA GLU A 198 -17.89 -10.44 -3.36
C GLU A 198 -17.46 -8.97 -3.29
N LEU A 199 -17.32 -8.30 -4.44
CA LEU A 199 -16.96 -6.86 -4.54
C LEU A 199 -17.88 -5.94 -3.71
N GLN A 200 -19.03 -6.42 -3.30
CA GLN A 200 -20.01 -5.71 -2.48
C GLN A 200 -19.97 -6.12 -1.00
N THR A 201 -19.11 -7.09 -0.63
CA THR A 201 -18.99 -7.50 0.77
C THR A 201 -18.33 -6.38 1.59
N LYS A 202 -18.92 -6.08 2.73
CA LYS A 202 -18.29 -5.18 3.70
C LYS A 202 -17.06 -5.87 4.26
N ARG A 203 -15.90 -5.26 4.05
CA ARG A 203 -14.61 -5.70 4.53
C ARG A 203 -14.19 -4.91 5.78
N SER A 204 -13.28 -5.45 6.56
CA SER A 204 -12.63 -4.73 7.66
C SER A 204 -11.16 -5.09 7.79
N THR A 205 -10.39 -4.21 8.43
CA THR A 205 -8.96 -4.45 8.69
C THR A 205 -8.68 -5.64 9.60
N PHE A 206 -9.69 -6.19 10.26
CA PHE A 206 -9.61 -7.33 11.16
C PHE A 206 -10.43 -8.54 10.70
N ASP A 207 -10.91 -8.53 9.45
CA ASP A 207 -11.58 -9.71 8.91
C ASP A 207 -10.57 -10.84 8.60
N GLU A 208 -11.08 -12.08 8.48
CA GLU A 208 -10.27 -13.27 8.24
C GLU A 208 -9.55 -13.27 6.88
N GLU A 209 -9.98 -12.41 5.97
CA GLU A 209 -9.40 -12.30 4.63
C GLU A 209 -8.24 -11.28 4.57
N THR A 210 -8.09 -10.46 5.60
CA THR A 210 -6.96 -9.54 5.72
C THR A 210 -5.73 -10.28 6.24
N LEU A 211 -4.65 -10.29 5.45
CA LEU A 211 -3.39 -10.89 5.86
C LEU A 211 -2.57 -9.90 6.67
N PHE A 212 -2.15 -10.33 7.84
CA PHE A 212 -1.15 -9.63 8.65
C PHE A 212 0.07 -10.53 8.89
N ILE A 213 1.26 -10.03 8.58
CA ILE A 213 2.55 -10.71 8.82
C ILE A 213 3.38 -9.84 9.78
N PRO A 214 3.50 -10.19 11.07
CA PRO A 214 4.32 -9.46 12.02
C PRO A 214 5.81 -9.59 11.69
N PHE A 215 6.61 -8.57 12.02
CA PHE A 215 8.07 -8.63 11.94
C PHE A 215 8.64 -9.36 13.17
N GLY A 216 9.45 -10.41 12.92
CA GLY A 216 10.24 -11.09 13.95
C GLY A 216 9.42 -11.71 15.09
N ASP A 217 10.10 -11.94 16.23
CA ASP A 217 9.55 -12.66 17.40
C ASP A 217 8.73 -11.78 18.35
N VAL A 218 8.77 -10.48 18.19
CA VAL A 218 8.10 -9.55 19.09
C VAL A 218 6.73 -9.23 18.50
N ALA A 219 5.66 -9.76 19.09
CA ALA A 219 4.34 -9.21 18.92
C ALA A 219 4.30 -7.87 19.65
N PRO A 220 4.42 -6.72 18.98
CA PRO A 220 4.25 -5.46 19.66
C PRO A 220 2.80 -5.37 20.12
N SER A 221 2.58 -4.86 21.33
CA SER A 221 1.25 -4.41 21.71
C SER A 221 0.84 -3.35 20.70
N LEU A 222 -0.25 -3.60 19.96
CA LEU A 222 -0.80 -2.64 19.02
C LEU A 222 -1.03 -1.30 19.73
N PRO A 223 -0.47 -0.19 19.26
CA PRO A 223 -0.84 1.11 19.79
C PRO A 223 -2.34 1.32 19.64
N ALA A 224 -2.96 1.95 20.61
CA ALA A 224 -4.42 2.14 20.65
C ALA A 224 -5.01 2.83 19.39
N PHE A 225 -4.21 3.62 18.66
CA PHE A 225 -4.66 4.28 17.43
C PHE A 225 -4.71 3.35 16.21
N GLU A 226 -3.88 2.29 16.19
CA GLU A 226 -3.85 1.28 15.13
C GLU A 226 -4.87 0.15 15.37
N ALA A 227 -5.38 0.04 16.59
CA ALA A 227 -6.44 -0.89 16.93
C ALA A 227 -7.83 -0.46 16.42
N ARG A 228 -7.91 0.66 15.67
CA ARG A 228 -9.17 1.10 15.09
C ARG A 228 -9.55 0.19 13.92
N GLU A 229 -10.71 -0.45 14.04
CA GLU A 229 -11.32 -1.17 12.93
C GLU A 229 -11.74 -0.18 11.84
N ILE A 230 -11.19 -0.34 10.66
CA ILE A 230 -11.57 0.38 9.45
C ILE A 230 -12.38 -0.58 8.59
N SER A 231 -13.60 -0.18 8.23
CA SER A 231 -14.47 -0.95 7.34
C SER A 231 -14.64 -0.24 6.01
N TRP A 232 -14.70 -1.00 4.92
CA TRP A 232 -14.93 -0.49 3.58
C TRP A 232 -15.74 -1.48 2.73
N THR A 233 -16.20 -1.00 1.58
CA THR A 233 -16.81 -1.84 0.54
C THR A 233 -16.20 -1.40 -0.79
N LEU A 234 -15.75 -2.34 -1.62
CA LEU A 234 -15.33 -2.02 -2.98
C LEU A 234 -16.56 -1.65 -3.80
N LEU A 235 -16.58 -0.41 -4.28
CA LEU A 235 -17.60 0.02 -5.22
C LEU A 235 -17.26 -0.55 -6.61
N LYS A 236 -18.26 -1.12 -7.29
CA LYS A 236 -18.12 -1.53 -8.68
C LYS A 236 -17.92 -0.26 -9.53
N VAL A 237 -16.83 -0.18 -10.27
CA VAL A 237 -16.68 0.83 -11.31
C VAL A 237 -17.68 0.46 -12.42
N CYS A 238 -18.82 1.12 -12.45
CA CYS A 238 -19.72 1.06 -13.59
C CYS A 238 -19.00 1.78 -14.74
N THR A 239 -18.35 1.02 -15.63
CA THR A 239 -18.00 1.57 -16.93
C THR A 239 -19.31 2.01 -17.59
N ALA A 240 -19.46 3.31 -17.83
CA ALA A 240 -20.47 3.84 -18.72
C ALA A 240 -20.12 3.37 -20.15
N GLY A 241 -20.41 2.12 -20.43
CA GLY A 241 -20.17 1.41 -21.69
C GLY A 241 -21.50 0.99 -22.27
N GLY A 242 -22.02 1.83 -23.17
CA GLY A 242 -22.84 1.52 -24.31
C GLY A 242 -23.89 0.40 -24.13
N ASP A 243 -25.08 0.81 -23.80
CA ASP A 243 -26.30 0.12 -24.21
C ASP A 243 -26.31 0.08 -25.76
N GLN A 244 -25.61 -0.90 -26.35
CA GLN A 244 -25.79 -1.28 -27.74
C GLN A 244 -26.98 -2.21 -27.75
N GLY A 245 -28.18 -1.61 -27.91
CA GLY A 245 -29.40 -2.33 -28.18
C GLY A 245 -29.19 -3.31 -29.35
N TYR A 246 -29.34 -4.56 -29.09
CA TYR A 246 -29.67 -5.55 -30.10
C TYR A 246 -31.19 -5.48 -30.32
N SER A 247 -31.54 -4.84 -31.39
CA SER A 247 -32.82 -5.00 -32.07
C SER A 247 -32.79 -6.22 -32.96
#